data_84df4dbb2d3276d61540c3022cddb0d1
#
_entry.id   84df4dbb2d3276d61540c3022cddb0d1
#
_cell.length_a   1.000
_cell.length_b   1.000
_cell.length_c   1.000
_cell.angle_alpha   90.00
_cell.angle_beta   90.00
_cell.angle_gamma   90.00
#
_symmetry.space_group_name_H-M   'P 1'
#
loop_
_entity.id
_entity.type
_entity.pdbx_description
1 polymer ?
#
loop_
_entity_poly.entity_id
_entity_poly.type
_entity_poly.pdbx_seq_one_letter_code
_entity_poly.pdbx_strand_id
1 'polypeptide(L)'
;MSDNDLIAAMYGAIGDDARWTSVLDTIKLRLGVASAVFQRLVIDKDDLVPMFSLRDTWSTQEAERHDSWANSPLNPRFRRNTAPVGPYEIASDQLSAALTAEDREVLRHGLAACGLGPGFWLDCKTGPGEHTTIILHRHVDDSRDITDDDQQFLHLLMPHIRQVSRLLNDFADQRSRL
;
A
#
# COMPACT_ATOMS: atom_id res chain seq x y z
N MET A 1 -20.35 -3.60 -6.19
CA MET A 1 -19.90 -2.24 -6.53
C MET A 1 -19.07 -2.34 -7.79
N SER A 2 -19.37 -1.53 -8.82
CA SER A 2 -18.57 -1.49 -10.05
C SER A 2 -17.22 -0.79 -9.81
N ASP A 3 -16.25 -0.97 -10.74
CA ASP A 3 -14.97 -0.29 -10.65
C ASP A 3 -15.14 1.25 -10.72
N ASN A 4 -16.12 1.75 -11.48
CA ASN A 4 -16.45 3.17 -11.54
C ASN A 4 -17.01 3.70 -10.21
N ASP A 5 -17.85 2.92 -9.51
CA ASP A 5 -18.35 3.30 -8.18
C ASP A 5 -17.21 3.35 -7.16
N LEU A 6 -16.27 2.41 -7.23
CA LEU A 6 -15.08 2.42 -6.38
C LEU A 6 -14.22 3.66 -6.63
N ILE A 7 -13.95 3.99 -7.89
CA ILE A 7 -13.20 5.20 -8.25
C ILE A 7 -13.90 6.45 -7.72
N ALA A 8 -15.21 6.56 -7.89
CA ALA A 8 -15.99 7.68 -7.34
C ALA A 8 -15.90 7.73 -5.81
N ALA A 9 -15.96 6.58 -5.12
CA ALA A 9 -15.82 6.48 -3.67
C ALA A 9 -14.43 6.95 -3.20
N MET A 10 -13.36 6.66 -3.94
CA MET A 10 -11.99 7.13 -3.63
C MET A 10 -11.92 8.67 -3.60
N TYR A 11 -12.49 9.33 -4.60
CA TYR A 11 -12.54 10.80 -4.63
C TYR A 11 -13.44 11.37 -3.53
N GLY A 12 -14.57 10.73 -3.25
CA GLY A 12 -15.48 11.10 -2.18
C GLY A 12 -14.95 10.88 -0.77
N ALA A 13 -13.86 10.13 -0.61
CA ALA A 13 -13.23 9.84 0.67
C ALA A 13 -12.11 10.84 1.03
N ILE A 14 -11.77 11.80 0.14
CA ILE A 14 -10.72 12.78 0.40
C ILE A 14 -11.07 13.60 1.65
N GLY A 15 -10.18 13.54 2.66
CA GLY A 15 -10.37 14.21 3.95
C GLY A 15 -11.26 13.47 4.95
N ASP A 16 -11.62 12.22 4.68
CA ASP A 16 -12.45 11.38 5.54
C ASP A 16 -11.85 9.96 5.65
N ASP A 17 -11.12 9.71 6.73
CA ASP A 17 -10.41 8.44 6.97
C ASP A 17 -11.38 7.25 7.11
N ALA A 18 -12.58 7.48 7.67
CA ALA A 18 -13.58 6.42 7.81
C ALA A 18 -14.13 5.95 6.45
N ARG A 19 -14.29 6.87 5.50
CA ARG A 19 -14.65 6.52 4.12
C ARG A 19 -13.51 5.79 3.41
N TRP A 20 -12.26 6.16 3.67
CA TRP A 20 -11.11 5.43 3.15
C TRP A 20 -11.06 3.99 3.63
N THR A 21 -11.39 3.72 4.89
CA THR A 21 -11.50 2.34 5.39
C THR A 21 -12.48 1.53 4.53
N SER A 22 -13.66 2.09 4.22
CA SER A 22 -14.65 1.43 3.35
C SER A 22 -14.16 1.23 1.91
N VAL A 23 -13.40 2.18 1.36
CA VAL A 23 -12.76 2.05 0.04
C VAL A 23 -11.77 0.89 0.03
N LEU A 24 -10.91 0.81 1.05
CA LEU A 24 -9.90 -0.25 1.17
C LEU A 24 -10.54 -1.62 1.42
N ASP A 25 -11.61 -1.70 2.20
CA ASP A 25 -12.40 -2.93 2.35
C ASP A 25 -12.97 -3.39 1.00
N THR A 26 -13.40 -2.47 0.15
CA THR A 26 -13.90 -2.80 -1.20
C THR A 26 -12.79 -3.31 -2.11
N ILE A 27 -11.62 -2.66 -2.11
CA ILE A 27 -10.44 -3.12 -2.86
C ILE A 27 -10.04 -4.52 -2.41
N LYS A 28 -10.01 -4.74 -1.09
CA LYS A 28 -9.73 -6.03 -0.48
C LYS A 28 -10.66 -7.13 -0.96
N LEU A 29 -11.96 -6.88 -0.94
CA LEU A 29 -12.97 -7.83 -1.43
C LEU A 29 -12.82 -8.10 -2.93
N ARG A 30 -12.55 -7.07 -3.74
CA ARG A 30 -12.39 -7.18 -5.20
C ARG A 30 -11.21 -8.08 -5.57
N LEU A 31 -10.12 -8.02 -4.80
CA LEU A 31 -8.88 -8.76 -5.05
C LEU A 31 -8.79 -10.08 -4.26
N GLY A 32 -9.71 -10.35 -3.34
CA GLY A 32 -9.67 -11.53 -2.49
C GLY A 32 -8.41 -11.59 -1.62
N VAL A 33 -8.01 -10.45 -1.05
CA VAL A 33 -6.82 -10.32 -0.19
C VAL A 33 -7.20 -10.15 1.28
N ALA A 34 -6.26 -10.41 2.19
CA ALA A 34 -6.47 -10.29 3.63
C ALA A 34 -6.37 -8.83 4.11
N SER A 35 -5.52 -8.03 3.47
CA SER A 35 -5.20 -6.66 3.91
C SER A 35 -5.03 -5.73 2.73
N ALA A 36 -5.49 -4.49 2.88
CA ALA A 36 -5.27 -3.39 1.95
C ALA A 36 -4.92 -2.13 2.76
N VAL A 37 -3.73 -1.57 2.52
CA VAL A 37 -3.25 -0.39 3.21
C VAL A 37 -2.77 0.64 2.20
N PHE A 38 -3.22 1.88 2.36
CA PHE A 38 -2.75 3.01 1.59
C PHE A 38 -1.78 3.83 2.45
N GLN A 39 -0.56 4.07 1.96
CA GLN A 39 0.48 4.75 2.72
C GLN A 39 1.10 5.87 1.91
N ARG A 40 1.42 6.99 2.57
CA ARG A 40 2.36 7.99 2.08
C ARG A 40 3.72 7.72 2.70
N LEU A 41 4.73 7.59 1.85
CA LEU A 41 6.11 7.31 2.22
C LEU A 41 7.00 8.49 1.82
N VAL A 42 8.00 8.79 2.62
CA VAL A 42 9.07 9.73 2.27
C VAL A 42 10.42 9.03 2.34
N ILE A 43 11.34 9.44 1.46
CA ILE A 43 12.72 8.99 1.52
C ILE A 43 13.44 9.80 2.58
N ASP A 44 13.90 9.14 3.65
CA ASP A 44 14.80 9.69 4.64
C ASP A 44 16.08 8.85 4.66
N LYS A 45 17.18 9.43 4.15
CA LYS A 45 18.48 8.75 3.98
C LYS A 45 18.35 7.47 3.16
N ASP A 46 18.48 6.32 3.79
CA ASP A 46 18.46 5.00 3.17
C ASP A 46 17.14 4.24 3.36
N ASP A 47 16.15 4.91 3.98
CA ASP A 47 14.87 4.30 4.33
C ASP A 47 13.68 5.00 3.66
N LEU A 48 12.58 4.26 3.51
CA LEU A 48 11.25 4.77 3.23
C LEU A 48 10.50 4.86 4.56
N VAL A 49 10.10 6.06 4.95
CA VAL A 49 9.42 6.31 6.22
C VAL A 49 7.93 6.55 5.97
N PRO A 50 7.04 5.75 6.58
CA PRO A 50 5.60 5.98 6.48
C PRO A 50 5.21 7.24 7.26
N MET A 51 4.62 8.23 6.55
CA MET A 51 4.14 9.48 7.14
C MET A 51 2.72 9.35 7.65
N PHE A 52 1.89 8.61 6.94
CA PHE A 52 0.56 8.20 7.39
C PHE A 52 0.15 6.91 6.69
N SER A 53 -0.83 6.22 7.30
CA SER A 53 -1.44 5.00 6.76
C SER A 53 -2.94 5.06 6.91
N LEU A 54 -3.67 4.81 5.83
CA LEU A 54 -5.09 4.52 5.83
C LEU A 54 -5.25 3.01 5.67
N ARG A 55 -6.14 2.40 6.45
CA ARG A 55 -6.23 0.95 6.59
C ARG A 55 -7.65 0.45 6.37
N ASP A 56 -7.78 -0.74 5.83
CA ASP A 56 -9.03 -1.49 5.83
C ASP A 56 -9.45 -1.83 7.28
N THR A 57 -10.69 -2.30 7.46
CA THR A 57 -11.24 -2.59 8.79
C THR A 57 -10.40 -3.58 9.57
N TRP A 58 -9.97 -4.68 8.95
CA TRP A 58 -9.17 -5.70 9.64
C TRP A 58 -7.76 -5.18 9.99
N SER A 59 -7.08 -4.50 9.08
CA SER A 59 -5.76 -3.90 9.31
C SER A 59 -5.81 -2.80 10.39
N THR A 60 -6.94 -2.13 10.57
CA THR A 60 -7.15 -1.17 11.66
C THR A 60 -7.25 -1.89 13.01
N GLN A 61 -7.97 -3.01 13.06
CA GLN A 61 -8.08 -3.82 14.29
C GLN A 61 -6.77 -4.46 14.70
N GLU A 62 -5.94 -4.85 13.73
CA GLU A 62 -4.63 -5.49 13.92
C GLU A 62 -3.46 -4.49 13.88
N ALA A 63 -3.72 -3.18 14.02
CA ALA A 63 -2.72 -2.14 13.81
C ALA A 63 -1.46 -2.31 14.67
N GLU A 64 -1.62 -2.61 15.96
CA GLU A 64 -0.50 -2.82 16.88
C GLU A 64 0.40 -3.99 16.42
N ARG A 65 -0.22 -5.09 16.01
CA ARG A 65 0.48 -6.27 15.52
C ARG A 65 1.19 -6.00 14.19
N HIS A 66 0.56 -5.25 13.28
CA HIS A 66 1.16 -4.86 12.02
C HIS A 66 2.31 -3.88 12.21
N ASP A 67 2.16 -2.89 13.08
CA ASP A 67 3.18 -1.87 13.32
C ASP A 67 4.41 -2.43 14.03
N SER A 68 4.26 -3.53 14.76
CA SER A 68 5.40 -4.21 15.39
C SER A 68 6.42 -4.76 14.39
N TRP A 69 5.99 -5.11 13.17
CA TRP A 69 6.86 -5.65 12.14
C TRP A 69 6.58 -5.09 10.72
N ALA A 70 5.35 -5.20 10.22
CA ALA A 70 5.03 -4.87 8.83
C ALA A 70 5.33 -3.40 8.47
N ASN A 71 5.17 -2.49 9.43
CA ASN A 71 5.50 -1.06 9.30
C ASN A 71 6.79 -0.68 10.03
N SER A 72 7.60 -1.64 10.43
CA SER A 72 8.87 -1.39 11.12
C SER A 72 10.04 -1.25 10.12
N PRO A 73 11.15 -0.61 10.52
CA PRO A 73 12.37 -0.55 9.71
C PRO A 73 13.00 -1.92 9.44
N LEU A 74 12.58 -2.97 10.15
CA LEU A 74 13.02 -4.34 9.92
C LEU A 74 12.43 -4.95 8.63
N ASN A 75 11.35 -4.37 8.13
CA ASN A 75 10.74 -4.80 6.88
C ASN A 75 11.61 -4.33 5.70
N PRO A 76 12.19 -5.24 4.92
CA PRO A 76 13.11 -4.87 3.83
C PRO A 76 12.45 -4.04 2.71
N ARG A 77 11.11 -3.98 2.64
CA ARG A 77 10.38 -3.11 1.71
C ARG A 77 10.54 -1.61 2.03
N PHE A 78 10.95 -1.24 3.24
CA PHE A 78 11.18 0.16 3.62
C PHE A 78 12.60 0.66 3.36
N ARG A 79 13.41 -0.07 2.61
CA ARG A 79 14.70 0.42 2.13
C ARG A 79 14.53 1.32 0.91
N ARG A 80 15.36 2.35 0.81
CA ARG A 80 15.33 3.31 -0.31
C ARG A 80 15.41 2.66 -1.69
N ASN A 81 16.15 1.56 -1.83
CA ASN A 81 16.30 0.86 -3.10
C ASN A 81 15.04 0.14 -3.58
N THR A 82 14.00 0.05 -2.75
CA THR A 82 12.69 -0.47 -3.12
C THR A 82 11.75 0.60 -3.68
N ALA A 83 12.14 1.90 -3.59
CA ALA A 83 11.37 2.99 -4.18
C ALA A 83 11.33 2.86 -5.71
N PRO A 84 10.19 3.13 -6.37
CA PRO A 84 10.07 3.02 -7.82
C PRO A 84 11.00 3.99 -8.53
N VAL A 85 11.68 3.52 -9.56
CA VAL A 85 12.55 4.35 -10.42
C VAL A 85 11.71 5.23 -11.33
N GLY A 86 10.60 4.69 -11.82
CA GLY A 86 9.65 5.36 -12.72
C GLY A 86 8.59 6.18 -11.98
N PRO A 87 7.59 6.71 -12.73
CA PRO A 87 6.48 7.46 -12.14
C PRO A 87 5.55 6.57 -11.31
N TYR A 88 5.52 5.28 -11.54
CA TYR A 88 4.82 4.27 -10.78
C TYR A 88 5.46 2.89 -11.00
N GLU A 89 5.16 1.95 -10.10
CA GLU A 89 5.55 0.54 -10.18
C GLU A 89 4.42 -0.34 -9.64
N ILE A 90 4.16 -1.44 -10.31
CA ILE A 90 3.38 -2.56 -9.77
C ILE A 90 4.36 -3.71 -9.57
N ALA A 91 4.50 -4.17 -8.34
CA ALA A 91 5.44 -5.21 -7.97
C ALA A 91 4.88 -6.12 -6.86
N SER A 92 5.60 -7.17 -6.56
CA SER A 92 5.30 -8.10 -5.47
C SER A 92 6.58 -8.50 -4.75
N ASP A 93 6.44 -9.19 -3.62
CA ASP A 93 7.57 -9.75 -2.87
C ASP A 93 8.44 -10.68 -3.74
N GLN A 94 7.83 -11.32 -4.72
CA GLN A 94 8.51 -12.26 -5.61
C GLN A 94 9.16 -11.57 -6.82
N LEU A 95 8.47 -10.57 -7.38
CA LEU A 95 8.89 -9.93 -8.62
C LEU A 95 9.85 -8.75 -8.40
N SER A 96 9.85 -8.13 -7.22
CA SER A 96 10.72 -6.99 -6.94
C SER A 96 12.20 -7.36 -7.07
N ALA A 97 12.89 -6.71 -8.01
CA ALA A 97 14.33 -6.86 -8.22
C ALA A 97 15.17 -6.27 -7.06
N ALA A 98 14.58 -5.41 -6.25
CA ALA A 98 15.22 -4.80 -5.09
C ALA A 98 15.32 -5.74 -3.88
N LEU A 99 14.56 -6.84 -3.86
CA LEU A 99 14.55 -7.81 -2.77
C LEU A 99 15.42 -9.02 -3.10
N THR A 100 16.33 -9.36 -2.19
CA THR A 100 17.14 -10.58 -2.27
C THR A 100 16.34 -11.82 -1.87
N ALA A 101 16.90 -13.00 -2.06
CA ALA A 101 16.28 -14.25 -1.56
C ALA A 101 16.16 -14.26 -0.03
N GLU A 102 17.15 -13.72 0.68
CA GLU A 102 17.13 -13.57 2.13
C GLU A 102 16.03 -12.59 2.58
N ASP A 103 15.88 -11.46 1.88
CA ASP A 103 14.81 -10.51 2.16
C ASP A 103 13.42 -11.14 2.02
N ARG A 104 13.22 -11.97 0.99
CA ARG A 104 11.94 -12.69 0.79
C ARG A 104 11.65 -13.67 1.92
N GLU A 105 12.67 -14.31 2.45
CA GLU A 105 12.52 -15.22 3.59
C GLU A 105 12.19 -14.46 4.88
N VAL A 106 12.83 -13.32 5.13
CA VAL A 106 12.52 -12.40 6.23
C VAL A 106 11.07 -11.91 6.11
N LEU A 107 10.64 -11.49 4.91
CA LEU A 107 9.27 -11.07 4.64
C LEU A 107 8.27 -12.18 4.93
N ARG A 108 8.50 -13.38 4.42
CA ARG A 108 7.62 -14.54 4.61
C ARG A 108 7.39 -14.83 6.10
N HIS A 109 8.45 -14.85 6.91
CA HIS A 109 8.35 -15.11 8.34
C HIS A 109 7.66 -13.96 9.09
N GLY A 110 8.06 -12.72 8.84
CA GLY A 110 7.49 -11.56 9.52
C GLY A 110 6.02 -11.33 9.19
N LEU A 111 5.64 -11.49 7.93
CA LEU A 111 4.24 -11.38 7.50
C LEU A 111 3.38 -12.50 8.11
N ALA A 112 3.86 -13.74 8.09
CA ALA A 112 3.14 -14.86 8.72
C ALA A 112 2.90 -14.62 10.21
N ALA A 113 3.87 -14.06 10.94
CA ALA A 113 3.70 -13.67 12.34
C ALA A 113 2.60 -12.59 12.53
N CYS A 114 2.36 -11.76 11.51
CA CYS A 114 1.25 -10.80 11.49
C CYS A 114 -0.08 -11.38 10.96
N GLY A 115 -0.12 -12.69 10.59
CA GLY A 115 -1.29 -13.31 9.99
C GLY A 115 -1.48 -12.98 8.50
N LEU A 116 -0.42 -12.54 7.84
CA LEU A 116 -0.40 -12.12 6.44
C LEU A 116 0.39 -13.10 5.57
N GLY A 117 -0.02 -13.24 4.33
CA GLY A 117 0.71 -13.90 3.25
C GLY A 117 1.53 -12.91 2.41
N PRO A 118 2.00 -13.37 1.23
CA PRO A 118 2.79 -12.54 0.32
C PRO A 118 2.09 -11.24 -0.04
N GLY A 119 2.87 -10.18 -0.22
CA GLY A 119 2.38 -8.86 -0.60
C GLY A 119 2.65 -8.52 -2.05
N PHE A 120 1.79 -7.67 -2.60
CA PHE A 120 1.99 -6.97 -3.86
C PHE A 120 1.47 -5.54 -3.72
N TRP A 121 1.93 -4.64 -4.57
CA TRP A 121 1.63 -3.22 -4.41
C TRP A 121 1.62 -2.45 -5.72
N LEU A 122 0.92 -1.34 -5.69
CA LEU A 122 1.04 -0.23 -6.63
C LEU A 122 1.69 0.93 -5.90
N ASP A 123 2.87 1.33 -6.32
CA ASP A 123 3.59 2.49 -5.83
C ASP A 123 3.60 3.60 -6.87
N CYS A 124 3.28 4.83 -6.47
CA CYS A 124 3.24 6.02 -7.31
C CYS A 124 4.13 7.10 -6.74
N LYS A 125 5.03 7.64 -7.56
CA LYS A 125 5.80 8.83 -7.22
C LYS A 125 4.89 10.06 -7.21
N THR A 126 4.80 10.74 -6.07
CA THR A 126 3.91 11.89 -5.86
C THR A 126 4.65 13.21 -5.74
N GLY A 127 5.95 13.18 -5.43
CA GLY A 127 6.81 14.36 -5.33
C GLY A 127 8.30 13.97 -5.26
N PRO A 128 9.20 14.94 -5.14
CA PRO A 128 10.62 14.70 -4.89
C PRO A 128 10.82 13.96 -3.56
N GLY A 129 11.27 12.69 -3.63
CA GLY A 129 11.45 11.86 -2.43
C GLY A 129 10.15 11.43 -1.76
N GLU A 130 9.01 11.57 -2.43
CA GLU A 130 7.70 11.17 -1.91
C GLU A 130 7.02 10.15 -2.81
N HIS A 131 6.43 9.15 -2.17
CA HIS A 131 5.70 8.06 -2.81
C HIS A 131 4.38 7.83 -2.09
N THR A 132 3.41 7.33 -2.83
CA THR A 132 2.18 6.78 -2.26
C THR A 132 2.01 5.36 -2.75
N THR A 133 1.79 4.45 -1.83
CA THR A 133 1.61 3.04 -2.14
C THR A 133 0.26 2.52 -1.65
N ILE A 134 -0.36 1.66 -2.44
CA ILE A 134 -1.35 0.70 -1.94
C ILE A 134 -0.65 -0.65 -1.85
N ILE A 135 -0.49 -1.14 -0.65
CA ILE A 135 0.05 -2.47 -0.39
C ILE A 135 -1.07 -3.43 0.00
N LEU A 136 -1.05 -4.59 -0.61
CA LEU A 136 -2.05 -5.64 -0.53
C LEU A 136 -1.37 -6.93 -0.09
N HIS A 137 -1.98 -7.64 0.86
CA HIS A 137 -1.42 -8.91 1.34
C HIS A 137 -2.43 -10.03 1.13
N ARG A 138 -1.97 -11.17 0.63
CA ARG A 138 -2.74 -12.40 0.59
C ARG A 138 -3.06 -12.88 2.01
N HIS A 139 -4.01 -13.80 2.14
CA HIS A 139 -4.18 -14.55 3.37
C HIS A 139 -2.92 -15.38 3.66
N VAL A 140 -2.63 -15.64 4.94
CA VAL A 140 -1.43 -16.37 5.36
C VAL A 140 -1.28 -17.74 4.70
N ASP A 141 -2.40 -18.39 4.39
CA ASP A 141 -2.44 -19.70 3.72
C ASP A 141 -2.45 -19.61 2.19
N ASP A 142 -2.47 -18.41 1.62
CA ASP A 142 -2.47 -18.17 0.17
C ASP A 142 -1.09 -17.72 -0.30
N SER A 143 -0.35 -18.63 -0.90
CA SER A 143 1.02 -18.38 -1.39
C SER A 143 1.09 -17.83 -2.82
N ARG A 144 -0.05 -17.56 -3.47
CA ARG A 144 -0.07 -17.04 -4.85
C ARG A 144 0.59 -15.67 -4.92
N ASP A 145 1.36 -15.45 -5.97
CA ASP A 145 1.85 -14.13 -6.33
C ASP A 145 0.74 -13.26 -6.94
N ILE A 146 1.08 -12.04 -7.34
CA ILE A 146 0.20 -11.16 -8.10
C ILE A 146 -0.22 -11.85 -9.41
N THR A 147 -1.52 -11.84 -9.70
CA THR A 147 -2.07 -12.39 -10.93
C THR A 147 -2.21 -11.31 -12.01
N ASP A 148 -2.44 -11.72 -13.27
CA ASP A 148 -2.71 -10.79 -14.37
C ASP A 148 -3.96 -9.94 -14.11
N ASP A 149 -5.01 -10.54 -13.52
CA ASP A 149 -6.24 -9.83 -13.14
C ASP A 149 -5.98 -8.78 -12.05
N ASP A 150 -5.15 -9.10 -11.05
CA ASP A 150 -4.72 -8.16 -10.02
C ASP A 150 -3.96 -6.98 -10.66
N GLN A 151 -3.03 -7.28 -11.57
CA GLN A 151 -2.26 -6.24 -12.27
C GLN A 151 -3.15 -5.33 -13.12
N GLN A 152 -4.09 -5.90 -13.87
CA GLN A 152 -5.05 -5.12 -14.68
C GLN A 152 -5.88 -4.19 -13.81
N PHE A 153 -6.34 -4.68 -12.65
CA PHE A 153 -7.09 -3.86 -11.72
C PHE A 153 -6.24 -2.74 -11.11
N LEU A 154 -4.99 -3.02 -10.74
CA LEU A 154 -4.07 -1.99 -10.24
C LEU A 154 -3.73 -0.96 -11.32
N HIS A 155 -3.56 -1.38 -12.58
CA HIS A 155 -3.40 -0.44 -13.70
C HIS A 155 -4.61 0.47 -13.88
N LEU A 156 -5.83 -0.05 -13.71
CA LEU A 156 -7.06 0.75 -13.73
C LEU A 156 -7.06 1.80 -12.61
N LEU A 157 -6.64 1.44 -11.41
CA LEU A 157 -6.61 2.33 -10.26
C LEU A 157 -5.47 3.36 -10.29
N MET A 158 -4.38 3.06 -10.96
CA MET A 158 -3.13 3.84 -10.92
C MET A 158 -3.33 5.36 -11.17
N PRO A 159 -4.01 5.81 -12.24
CA PRO A 159 -4.18 7.24 -12.48
C PRO A 159 -5.00 7.93 -11.37
N HIS A 160 -5.96 7.20 -10.80
CA HIS A 160 -6.83 7.70 -9.73
C HIS A 160 -6.09 7.76 -8.39
N ILE A 161 -5.33 6.73 -8.04
CA ILE A 161 -4.46 6.72 -6.84
C ILE A 161 -3.49 7.90 -6.89
N ARG A 162 -2.84 8.12 -8.02
CA ARG A 162 -1.91 9.23 -8.20
C ARG A 162 -2.58 10.60 -8.03
N GLN A 163 -3.77 10.77 -8.59
CA GLN A 163 -4.52 12.03 -8.48
C GLN A 163 -5.04 12.25 -7.05
N VAL A 164 -5.64 11.23 -6.45
CA VAL A 164 -6.14 11.28 -5.08
C VAL A 164 -5.02 11.56 -4.08
N SER A 165 -3.83 10.96 -4.28
CA SER A 165 -2.66 11.22 -3.43
C SER A 165 -2.26 12.70 -3.44
N ARG A 166 -2.28 13.35 -4.61
CA ARG A 166 -2.00 14.78 -4.71
C ARG A 166 -3.03 15.61 -3.95
N LEU A 167 -4.32 15.31 -4.14
CA LEU A 167 -5.39 16.01 -3.45
C LEU A 167 -5.34 15.83 -1.93
N LEU A 168 -4.98 14.64 -1.44
CA LEU A 168 -4.78 14.38 -0.01
C LEU A 168 -3.61 15.19 0.55
N ASN A 169 -2.50 15.31 -0.19
CA ASN A 169 -1.36 16.11 0.22
C ASN A 169 -1.74 17.60 0.29
N ASP A 170 -2.40 18.12 -0.76
CA ASP A 170 -2.84 19.52 -0.79
C ASP A 170 -3.79 19.82 0.38
N PHE A 171 -4.70 18.90 0.68
CA PHE A 171 -5.65 19.02 1.80
C PHE A 171 -4.94 19.01 3.17
N ALA A 172 -3.96 18.12 3.36
CA ALA A 172 -3.17 18.06 4.59
C ALA A 172 -2.35 19.34 4.80
N ASP A 173 -1.72 19.85 3.72
CA ASP A 173 -0.94 21.10 3.78
C ASP A 173 -1.81 22.32 4.07
N GLN A 174 -3.05 22.38 3.58
CA GLN A 174 -3.98 23.44 3.91
C GLN A 174 -4.39 23.41 5.39
N ARG A 175 -4.65 22.22 5.95
CA ARG A 175 -5.01 22.08 7.39
C ARG A 175 -3.86 22.45 8.32
N SER A 176 -2.61 22.23 7.93
CA SER A 176 -1.44 22.57 8.75
C SER A 176 -1.12 24.07 8.77
N ARG A 177 -1.71 24.86 7.87
CA ARG A 177 -1.55 26.33 7.79
C ARG A 177 -2.62 27.14 8.54
N LEU A 178 -3.64 26.46 9.06
CA LEU A 178 -4.75 27.06 9.85
C LEU A 178 -4.50 26.86 11.35
#